data_5dde861f59d5282821d18d2bdd28cdbc
#
_entry.id   5dde861f59d5282821d18d2bdd28cdbc
#
_cell.length_a   1.000
_cell.length_b   1.000
_cell.length_c   1.000
_cell.angle_alpha   90.00
_cell.angle_beta   90.00
_cell.angle_gamma   90.00
#
_symmetry.space_group_name_H-M   'P 1'
#
loop_
_entity.id
_entity.type
_entity.pdbx_description
1 polymer ?
#
loop_
_entity_poly.entity_id
_entity_poly.type
_entity_poly.pdbx_seq_one_letter_code
_entity_poly.pdbx_strand_id
1 'polypeptide(L)'
;SSDVCSSDLHENGRDIAAETVAGSFTANYLVTCSGLQSDRVAKLTGIHPEALIVPFRGEYYELKPEAQHLCRNLIYPVPDPAFPFLGVHFTRMIEGGIECGPNAVLAFAREGYRKTDINLGDLCETLAFRGFRKMAYKYWRIGAGEMWRSWSKAAFVRALQHLIPQIQSEQLVPARAGVRAMAIAPDGAMVDDFVIQPKGRIVNVLNAPSPAATSSLNIGKLVVDKLAEQDRKST
;
A
#
# COMPACT_ATOMS: atom_id res chain seq x y z
N SER A 1 -9.85 -11.32 4.34
CA SER A 1 -9.56 -12.61 3.76
C SER A 1 -9.08 -12.45 2.33
N SER A 2 -7.81 -12.71 2.16
CA SER A 2 -7.02 -12.50 0.95
C SER A 2 -7.17 -13.60 -0.11
N ASP A 3 -8.06 -14.56 0.07
CA ASP A 3 -8.10 -15.78 -0.74
C ASP A 3 -9.13 -15.74 -1.89
N VAL A 4 -9.75 -14.59 -2.14
CA VAL A 4 -10.59 -14.41 -3.33
C VAL A 4 -9.72 -13.84 -4.46
N CYS A 5 -8.64 -14.51 -4.80
CA CYS A 5 -8.00 -14.30 -6.09
C CYS A 5 -8.93 -14.88 -7.15
N SER A 6 -9.47 -14.03 -8.01
CA SER A 6 -10.09 -14.44 -9.24
C SER A 6 -9.06 -15.27 -10.02
N SER A 7 -9.34 -16.54 -10.23
CA SER A 7 -8.48 -17.41 -11.02
C SER A 7 -8.64 -17.12 -12.50
N ASP A 8 -9.80 -16.60 -12.90
CA ASP A 8 -10.06 -16.22 -14.29
C ASP A 8 -11.19 -15.20 -14.42
N LEU A 9 -11.14 -14.38 -15.49
CA LEU A 9 -12.15 -13.38 -15.83
C LEU A 9 -12.49 -13.51 -17.32
N HIS A 10 -13.76 -13.77 -17.61
CA HIS A 10 -14.25 -13.91 -18.96
C HIS A 10 -15.33 -12.88 -19.28
N GLU A 11 -15.18 -12.15 -20.39
CA GLU A 11 -16.27 -11.35 -20.96
C GLU A 11 -17.05 -12.20 -21.97
N ASN A 12 -18.32 -12.50 -21.67
CA ASN A 12 -19.25 -13.24 -22.52
C ASN A 12 -20.36 -12.31 -23.03
N GLY A 13 -20.07 -11.54 -24.10
CA GLY A 13 -21.06 -10.65 -24.68
C GLY A 13 -21.57 -9.58 -23.70
N ARG A 14 -22.71 -9.81 -23.03
CA ARG A 14 -23.29 -8.85 -22.08
C ARG A 14 -22.84 -9.03 -20.65
N ASP A 15 -22.24 -10.17 -20.31
CA ASP A 15 -21.91 -10.53 -18.93
C ASP A 15 -20.41 -10.67 -18.74
N ILE A 16 -19.96 -10.37 -17.54
CA ILE A 16 -18.60 -10.61 -17.06
C ILE A 16 -18.71 -11.74 -16.04
N ALA A 17 -18.03 -12.84 -16.29
CA ALA A 17 -17.92 -13.96 -15.35
C ALA A 17 -16.57 -13.91 -14.61
N ALA A 18 -16.62 -13.97 -13.30
CA ALA A 18 -15.45 -14.07 -12.42
C ALA A 18 -15.44 -15.43 -11.73
N GLU A 19 -14.45 -16.25 -12.03
CA GLU A 19 -14.24 -17.53 -11.36
C GLU A 19 -13.29 -17.34 -10.17
N THR A 20 -13.73 -17.76 -9.01
CA THR A 20 -13.00 -17.63 -7.76
C THR A 20 -13.03 -18.92 -6.97
N VAL A 21 -12.20 -19.03 -5.95
CA VAL A 21 -12.24 -20.17 -5.01
C VAL A 21 -13.58 -20.29 -4.26
N ALA A 22 -14.35 -19.21 -4.18
CA ALA A 22 -15.67 -19.17 -3.56
C ALA A 22 -16.81 -19.50 -4.54
N GLY A 23 -16.51 -19.67 -5.85
CA GLY A 23 -17.48 -19.97 -6.90
C GLY A 23 -17.41 -18.99 -8.06
N SER A 24 -18.29 -19.19 -9.04
CA SER A 24 -18.45 -18.33 -10.22
C SER A 24 -19.50 -17.24 -9.94
N PHE A 25 -19.15 -16.01 -10.31
CA PHE A 25 -20.03 -14.84 -10.19
C PHE A 25 -20.21 -14.21 -11.57
N THR A 26 -21.42 -13.85 -11.91
CA THR A 26 -21.74 -13.19 -13.18
C THR A 26 -22.37 -11.83 -12.92
N ALA A 27 -21.90 -10.80 -13.61
CA ALA A 27 -22.40 -9.43 -13.49
C ALA A 27 -22.30 -8.67 -14.81
N ASN A 28 -23.08 -7.59 -14.95
CA ASN A 28 -23.02 -6.72 -16.13
C ASN A 28 -21.78 -5.80 -16.11
N TYR A 29 -21.28 -5.48 -14.92
CA TYR A 29 -20.14 -4.60 -14.69
C TYR A 29 -19.24 -5.16 -13.62
N LEU A 30 -17.95 -4.86 -13.72
CA LEU A 30 -16.93 -5.26 -12.73
C LEU A 30 -16.10 -4.05 -12.31
N VAL A 31 -15.93 -3.87 -11.00
CA VAL A 31 -14.94 -2.95 -10.43
C VAL A 31 -13.93 -3.75 -9.65
N THR A 32 -12.65 -3.66 -10.00
CA THR A 32 -11.58 -4.32 -9.26
C THR A 32 -10.89 -3.33 -8.32
N CYS A 33 -10.84 -3.66 -7.03
CA CYS A 33 -10.20 -2.87 -5.97
C CYS A 33 -9.27 -3.78 -5.15
N SER A 34 -8.27 -4.39 -5.80
CA SER A 34 -7.52 -5.52 -5.25
C SER A 34 -6.25 -5.10 -4.48
N GLY A 35 -6.03 -3.80 -4.23
CA GLY A 35 -4.94 -3.30 -3.40
C GLY A 35 -3.56 -3.84 -3.79
N LEU A 36 -2.97 -4.67 -2.92
CA LEU A 36 -1.66 -5.30 -3.16
C LEU A 36 -1.62 -6.21 -4.41
N GLN A 37 -2.75 -6.67 -4.90
CA GLN A 37 -2.86 -7.55 -6.09
C GLN A 37 -3.41 -6.80 -7.32
N SER A 38 -3.57 -5.48 -7.27
CA SER A 38 -4.30 -4.71 -8.28
C SER A 38 -3.71 -4.84 -9.69
N ASP A 39 -2.39 -4.85 -9.85
CA ASP A 39 -1.70 -5.03 -11.12
C ASP A 39 -1.87 -6.46 -11.68
N ARG A 40 -1.94 -7.47 -10.81
CA ARG A 40 -2.18 -8.87 -11.21
C ARG A 40 -3.63 -9.08 -11.65
N VAL A 41 -4.57 -8.58 -10.86
CA VAL A 41 -6.00 -8.68 -11.20
C VAL A 41 -6.32 -7.89 -12.48
N ALA A 42 -5.71 -6.72 -12.67
CA ALA A 42 -5.88 -5.97 -13.91
C ALA A 42 -5.39 -6.74 -15.15
N LYS A 43 -4.33 -7.53 -15.04
CA LYS A 43 -3.88 -8.41 -16.14
C LYS A 43 -4.93 -9.43 -16.53
N LEU A 44 -5.70 -9.97 -15.57
CA LEU A 44 -6.81 -10.89 -15.85
C LEU A 44 -7.94 -10.22 -16.64
N THR A 45 -8.12 -8.90 -16.49
CA THR A 45 -9.07 -8.12 -17.30
C THR A 45 -8.53 -7.77 -18.69
N GLY A 46 -7.33 -8.26 -19.05
CA GLY A 46 -6.67 -7.96 -20.32
C GLY A 46 -6.11 -6.53 -20.41
N ILE A 47 -5.89 -5.87 -19.27
CA ILE A 47 -5.12 -4.63 -19.18
C ILE A 47 -3.66 -4.99 -18.84
N HIS A 48 -2.73 -4.26 -19.43
CA HIS A 48 -1.32 -4.33 -19.09
C HIS A 48 -0.93 -3.07 -18.29
N PRO A 49 -0.90 -3.14 -16.95
CA PRO A 49 -0.52 -1.99 -16.12
C PRO A 49 0.90 -1.56 -16.44
N GLU A 50 1.12 -0.27 -16.61
CA GLU A 50 2.46 0.27 -16.82
C GLU A 50 3.31 0.24 -15.54
N ALA A 51 2.67 0.29 -14.36
CA ALA A 51 3.32 0.24 -13.06
C ALA A 51 3.20 -1.15 -12.43
N LEU A 52 4.21 -1.53 -11.65
CA LEU A 52 4.19 -2.71 -10.80
C LEU A 52 3.87 -2.31 -9.36
N ILE A 53 3.02 -3.07 -8.69
CA ILE A 53 2.80 -2.91 -7.25
C ILE A 53 3.93 -3.57 -6.49
N VAL A 54 4.68 -2.76 -5.75
CA VAL A 54 5.76 -3.20 -4.86
C VAL A 54 5.31 -3.02 -3.41
N PRO A 55 5.37 -4.08 -2.60
CA PRO A 55 4.91 -4.02 -1.23
C PRO A 55 5.95 -3.35 -0.32
N PHE A 56 5.55 -2.32 0.41
CA PHE A 56 6.36 -1.70 1.46
C PHE A 56 5.69 -1.89 2.82
N ARG A 57 6.38 -2.60 3.73
CA ARG A 57 5.91 -2.80 5.09
C ARG A 57 6.23 -1.57 5.95
N GLY A 58 5.21 -1.05 6.61
CA GLY A 58 5.32 -0.09 7.68
C GLY A 58 5.24 -0.80 9.03
N GLU A 59 6.27 -0.69 9.82
CA GLU A 59 6.34 -1.27 11.17
C GLU A 59 6.05 -0.19 12.20
N TYR A 60 5.28 -0.55 13.21
CA TYR A 60 4.82 0.38 14.24
C TYR A 60 5.19 -0.10 15.64
N TYR A 61 5.24 0.84 16.55
CA TYR A 61 5.22 0.63 17.98
C TYR A 61 4.05 1.39 18.59
N GLU A 62 3.61 0.97 19.75
CA GLU A 62 2.65 1.72 20.56
C GLU A 62 3.32 2.23 21.85
N LEU A 63 2.91 3.41 22.29
CA LEU A 63 3.29 3.91 23.61
C LEU A 63 2.53 3.16 24.70
N LYS A 64 3.27 2.69 25.69
CA LYS A 64 2.66 2.16 26.91
C LYS A 64 1.81 3.24 27.61
N PRO A 65 0.80 2.85 28.39
CA PRO A 65 -0.13 3.78 29.03
C PRO A 65 0.55 4.91 29.82
N GLU A 66 1.64 4.60 30.54
CA GLU A 66 2.40 5.56 31.35
C GLU A 66 3.09 6.64 30.53
N ALA A 67 3.35 6.38 29.23
CA ALA A 67 4.04 7.31 28.33
C ALA A 67 3.10 8.09 27.39
N GLN A 68 1.80 7.76 27.35
CA GLN A 68 0.85 8.38 26.43
C GLN A 68 0.66 9.88 26.66
N HIS A 69 0.98 10.37 27.87
CA HIS A 69 0.93 11.80 28.19
C HIS A 69 1.93 12.63 27.37
N LEU A 70 2.95 12.01 26.79
CA LEU A 70 3.97 12.66 25.95
C LEU A 70 3.41 13.08 24.58
N CYS A 71 2.32 12.48 24.12
CA CYS A 71 1.71 12.82 22.84
C CYS A 71 0.19 13.00 22.99
N ARG A 72 -0.25 14.25 23.01
CA ARG A 72 -1.68 14.57 23.17
C ARG A 72 -2.46 14.58 21.86
N ASN A 73 -1.79 14.89 20.77
CA ASN A 73 -2.36 15.05 19.42
C ASN A 73 -1.57 14.22 18.42
N LEU A 74 -1.51 14.68 17.16
CA LEU A 74 -0.72 14.11 16.09
C LEU A 74 0.60 14.88 16.02
N ILE A 75 1.74 14.17 15.88
CA ILE A 75 3.06 14.79 15.75
C ILE A 75 3.75 14.19 14.53
N TYR A 76 3.91 15.00 13.50
CA TYR A 76 4.50 14.61 12.23
C TYR A 76 5.78 15.39 11.97
N PRO A 77 6.79 14.78 11.33
CA PRO A 77 7.92 15.54 10.80
C PRO A 77 7.48 16.41 9.64
N VAL A 78 8.23 17.44 9.33
CA VAL A 78 8.06 18.18 8.08
C VAL A 78 8.43 17.23 6.93
N PRO A 79 7.53 17.06 5.93
CA PRO A 79 7.82 16.19 4.79
C PRO A 79 9.08 16.68 4.04
N ASP A 80 9.95 15.73 3.70
CA ASP A 80 11.07 15.99 2.79
C ASP A 80 10.56 15.84 1.34
N PRO A 81 10.54 16.91 0.54
CA PRO A 81 10.09 16.84 -0.86
C PRO A 81 10.90 15.88 -1.73
N ALA A 82 12.13 15.57 -1.33
CA ALA A 82 13.00 14.64 -2.05
C ALA A 82 12.68 13.17 -1.72
N PHE A 83 11.83 12.91 -0.73
CA PHE A 83 11.53 11.57 -0.27
C PHE A 83 10.02 11.31 -0.12
N PRO A 84 9.48 10.28 -0.78
CA PRO A 84 8.04 10.05 -0.88
C PRO A 84 7.39 9.44 0.37
N PHE A 85 8.20 9.04 1.36
CA PHE A 85 7.67 8.49 2.60
C PHE A 85 7.78 9.52 3.71
N LEU A 86 6.65 9.75 4.36
CA LEU A 86 6.64 10.49 5.61
C LEU A 86 7.45 9.69 6.65
N GLY A 87 8.41 10.33 7.31
CA GLY A 87 9.19 9.69 8.38
C GLY A 87 8.32 9.23 9.55
N VAL A 88 8.93 8.57 10.52
CA VAL A 88 8.22 8.12 11.73
C VAL A 88 7.51 9.30 12.39
N HIS A 89 6.29 9.06 12.86
CA HIS A 89 5.43 10.05 13.48
C HIS A 89 4.62 9.43 14.61
N PHE A 90 3.91 10.26 15.37
CA PHE A 90 3.03 9.81 16.44
C PHE A 90 1.58 10.08 16.04
N THR A 91 0.75 9.06 16.17
CA THR A 91 -0.67 9.13 15.85
C THR A 91 -1.50 8.72 17.07
N ARG A 92 -2.30 9.65 17.58
CA ARG A 92 -3.30 9.32 18.59
C ARG A 92 -4.45 8.59 17.92
N MET A 93 -4.72 7.36 18.37
CA MET A 93 -5.77 6.51 17.81
C MET A 93 -7.14 6.91 18.36
N ILE A 94 -8.18 6.71 17.54
CA ILE A 94 -9.56 7.04 17.90
C ILE A 94 -10.09 6.19 19.07
N GLU A 95 -9.64 4.95 19.16
CA GLU A 95 -9.98 4.01 20.22
C GLU A 95 -9.10 4.17 21.47
N GLY A 96 -8.23 5.15 21.46
CA GLY A 96 -7.21 5.36 22.50
C GLY A 96 -5.86 4.74 22.11
N GLY A 97 -4.82 5.10 22.87
CA GLY A 97 -3.44 4.70 22.56
C GLY A 97 -2.75 5.66 21.60
N ILE A 98 -1.46 5.46 21.44
CA ILE A 98 -0.60 6.24 20.54
C ILE A 98 0.29 5.32 19.75
N GLU A 99 0.09 5.26 18.45
CA GLU A 99 0.99 4.60 17.53
C GLU A 99 2.19 5.48 17.17
N CYS A 100 3.34 4.83 17.03
CA CYS A 100 4.62 5.42 16.67
C CYS A 100 5.17 4.72 15.44
N GLY A 101 5.38 5.43 14.38
CA GLY A 101 5.84 4.87 13.10
C GLY A 101 5.11 5.53 11.94
N PRO A 102 5.02 4.87 10.79
CA PRO A 102 5.80 3.69 10.43
C PRO A 102 7.20 4.03 9.93
N ASN A 103 8.08 3.02 9.90
CA ASN A 103 9.17 2.99 8.95
C ASN A 103 8.64 2.53 7.56
N ALA A 104 9.50 2.44 6.55
CA ALA A 104 9.11 1.96 5.23
C ALA A 104 10.20 1.02 4.68
N VAL A 105 9.97 -0.28 4.80
CA VAL A 105 10.90 -1.32 4.32
C VAL A 105 10.27 -2.16 3.23
N LEU A 106 11.08 -2.64 2.29
CA LEU A 106 10.62 -3.62 1.31
C LEU A 106 10.06 -4.85 2.04
N ALA A 107 8.82 -5.23 1.77
CA ALA A 107 8.28 -6.52 2.19
C ALA A 107 8.71 -7.62 1.20
N PHE A 108 9.00 -8.82 1.70
CA PHE A 108 9.48 -9.93 0.88
C PHE A 108 8.35 -10.81 0.33
N ALA A 109 7.11 -10.40 0.58
CA ALA A 109 5.89 -10.93 -0.01
C ALA A 109 4.89 -9.80 -0.21
N ARG A 110 3.95 -9.93 -1.14
CA ARG A 110 2.88 -8.93 -1.34
C ARG A 110 2.11 -8.68 -0.05
N GLU A 111 1.82 -9.72 0.68
CA GLU A 111 1.16 -9.67 2.00
C GLU A 111 2.15 -9.99 3.14
N GLY A 112 3.35 -9.41 3.05
CA GLY A 112 4.43 -9.60 4.01
C GLY A 112 4.27 -8.74 5.27
N TYR A 113 3.26 -9.04 6.09
CA TYR A 113 3.00 -8.31 7.35
C TYR A 113 4.03 -8.62 8.43
N ARG A 114 4.71 -9.78 8.37
CA ARG A 114 5.77 -10.16 9.29
C ARG A 114 7.13 -10.10 8.60
N LYS A 115 8.20 -9.93 9.38
CA LYS A 115 9.59 -9.96 8.85
C LYS A 115 9.97 -11.32 8.25
N THR A 116 9.29 -12.37 8.67
CA THR A 116 9.50 -13.77 8.23
C THR A 116 8.65 -14.16 7.03
N ASP A 117 7.71 -13.31 6.61
CA ASP A 117 6.86 -13.60 5.46
C ASP A 117 7.66 -13.38 4.18
N ILE A 118 8.02 -14.49 3.52
CA ILE A 118 8.81 -14.48 2.28
C ILE A 118 8.08 -15.27 1.21
N ASN A 119 7.85 -14.63 0.07
CA ASN A 119 7.38 -15.27 -1.15
C ASN A 119 8.44 -15.04 -2.24
N LEU A 120 9.10 -16.09 -2.68
CA LEU A 120 10.18 -15.99 -3.67
C LEU A 120 9.68 -15.45 -5.02
N GLY A 121 8.46 -15.79 -5.43
CA GLY A 121 7.85 -15.28 -6.66
C GLY A 121 7.66 -13.75 -6.62
N ASP A 122 7.05 -13.24 -5.54
CA ASP A 122 6.86 -11.80 -5.34
C ASP A 122 8.18 -11.05 -5.27
N LEU A 123 9.15 -11.63 -4.56
CA LEU A 123 10.48 -11.03 -4.41
C LEU A 123 11.22 -11.00 -5.74
N CYS A 124 11.22 -12.10 -6.49
CA CYS A 124 11.85 -12.17 -7.83
C CYS A 124 11.17 -11.20 -8.81
N GLU A 125 9.83 -11.12 -8.83
CA GLU A 125 9.09 -10.16 -9.65
C GLU A 125 9.53 -8.72 -9.34
N THR A 126 9.59 -8.37 -8.05
CA THR A 126 10.02 -7.05 -7.60
C THR A 126 11.46 -6.74 -8.00
N LEU A 127 12.41 -7.65 -7.73
CA LEU A 127 13.84 -7.45 -8.01
C LEU A 127 14.14 -7.45 -9.51
N ALA A 128 13.39 -8.22 -10.31
CA ALA A 128 13.52 -8.24 -11.76
C ALA A 128 12.97 -6.98 -12.43
N PHE A 129 12.03 -6.29 -11.77
CA PHE A 129 11.38 -5.11 -12.35
C PHE A 129 12.36 -3.94 -12.49
N ARG A 130 12.50 -3.42 -13.72
CA ARG A 130 13.43 -2.33 -14.03
C ARG A 130 13.17 -1.06 -13.20
N GLY A 131 11.90 -0.71 -13.01
CA GLY A 131 11.49 0.46 -12.23
C GLY A 131 11.96 0.36 -10.79
N PHE A 132 11.76 -0.80 -10.14
CA PHE A 132 12.24 -1.03 -8.77
C PHE A 132 13.76 -0.89 -8.67
N ARG A 133 14.51 -1.48 -9.59
CA ARG A 133 15.99 -1.39 -9.57
C ARG A 133 16.49 0.04 -9.69
N LYS A 134 15.86 0.87 -10.55
CA LYS A 134 16.20 2.30 -10.66
C LYS A 134 15.89 3.06 -9.38
N MET A 135 14.70 2.83 -8.82
CA MET A 135 14.30 3.43 -7.56
C MET A 135 15.25 3.00 -6.41
N ALA A 136 15.53 1.71 -6.29
CA ALA A 136 16.43 1.17 -5.28
C ALA A 136 17.84 1.75 -5.40
N TYR A 137 18.37 1.89 -6.63
CA TYR A 137 19.66 2.55 -6.86
C TYR A 137 19.64 4.03 -6.46
N LYS A 138 18.58 4.76 -6.76
CA LYS A 138 18.44 6.18 -6.41
C LYS A 138 18.36 6.39 -4.88
N TYR A 139 17.63 5.52 -4.18
CA TYR A 139 17.30 5.69 -2.76
C TYR A 139 17.98 4.67 -1.84
N TRP A 140 19.04 3.98 -2.30
CA TRP A 140 19.66 2.86 -1.55
C TRP A 140 20.10 3.23 -0.13
N ARG A 141 20.66 4.46 0.06
CA ARG A 141 21.11 4.92 1.39
C ARG A 141 19.94 5.05 2.37
N ILE A 142 18.82 5.58 1.88
CA ILE A 142 17.60 5.74 2.68
C ILE A 142 17.02 4.36 2.98
N GLY A 143 16.90 3.51 1.97
CA GLY A 143 16.43 2.13 2.14
C GLY A 143 17.27 1.31 3.11
N ALA A 144 18.59 1.45 3.09
CA ALA A 144 19.48 0.83 4.09
C ALA A 144 19.22 1.36 5.49
N GLY A 145 18.99 2.66 5.65
CA GLY A 145 18.64 3.28 6.93
C GLY A 145 17.29 2.79 7.47
N GLU A 146 16.27 2.66 6.59
CA GLU A 146 14.97 2.09 6.95
C GLU A 146 15.10 0.63 7.37
N MET A 147 15.87 -0.16 6.63
CA MET A 147 16.13 -1.55 6.97
C MET A 147 16.84 -1.67 8.32
N TRP A 148 17.81 -0.80 8.61
CA TRP A 148 18.47 -0.75 9.92
C TRP A 148 17.48 -0.41 11.04
N ARG A 149 16.57 0.54 10.84
CA ARG A 149 15.50 0.86 11.80
C ARG A 149 14.55 -0.33 12.03
N SER A 150 14.28 -1.12 11.00
CA SER A 150 13.50 -2.35 11.15
C SER A 150 14.14 -3.40 12.06
N TRP A 151 15.46 -3.54 11.99
CA TRP A 151 16.18 -4.53 12.79
C TRP A 151 16.59 -4.02 14.18
N SER A 152 16.75 -2.72 14.34
CA SER A 152 17.24 -2.10 15.58
C SER A 152 16.17 -1.20 16.22
N LYS A 153 15.55 -1.69 17.29
CA LYS A 153 14.63 -0.87 18.11
C LYS A 153 15.30 0.43 18.58
N ALA A 154 16.57 0.39 18.96
CA ALA A 154 17.30 1.56 19.38
C ALA A 154 17.44 2.61 18.25
N ALA A 155 17.62 2.17 16.99
CA ALA A 155 17.63 3.09 15.85
C ALA A 155 16.25 3.69 15.59
N PHE A 156 15.18 2.91 15.78
CA PHE A 156 13.80 3.39 15.67
C PHE A 156 13.50 4.43 16.76
N VAL A 157 13.88 4.16 18.01
CA VAL A 157 13.72 5.10 19.14
C VAL A 157 14.45 6.41 18.87
N ARG A 158 15.70 6.37 18.39
CA ARG A 158 16.41 7.59 18.01
C ARG A 158 15.69 8.42 16.97
N ALA A 159 15.05 7.77 16.00
CA ALA A 159 14.23 8.50 15.01
C ALA A 159 13.01 9.17 15.65
N LEU A 160 12.33 8.50 16.58
CA LEU A 160 11.21 9.08 17.35
C LEU A 160 11.66 10.23 18.26
N GLN A 161 12.87 10.16 18.83
CA GLN A 161 13.43 11.18 19.70
C GLN A 161 13.71 12.52 19.00
N HIS A 162 13.78 12.55 17.65
CA HIS A 162 13.79 13.81 16.91
C HIS A 162 12.48 14.60 17.07
N LEU A 163 11.37 13.92 17.32
CA LEU A 163 10.05 14.55 17.53
C LEU A 163 9.73 14.72 19.03
N ILE A 164 9.99 13.70 19.82
CA ILE A 164 9.77 13.70 21.28
C ILE A 164 11.05 13.18 21.95
N PRO A 165 11.96 14.08 22.38
CA PRO A 165 13.25 13.69 22.98
C PRO A 165 13.15 12.82 24.23
N GLN A 166 12.03 12.88 24.96
CA GLN A 166 11.80 12.15 26.21
C GLN A 166 11.46 10.66 26.01
N ILE A 167 11.16 10.21 24.78
CA ILE A 167 10.81 8.82 24.49
C ILE A 167 11.97 7.89 24.85
N GLN A 168 11.65 6.81 25.59
CA GLN A 168 12.59 5.76 25.96
C GLN A 168 12.13 4.41 25.36
N SER A 169 13.09 3.52 25.14
CA SER A 169 12.87 2.20 24.54
C SER A 169 11.86 1.35 25.32
N GLU A 170 11.87 1.45 26.63
CA GLU A 170 11.01 0.70 27.56
C GLU A 170 9.54 1.10 27.48
N GLN A 171 9.29 2.32 26.98
CA GLN A 171 7.94 2.88 26.81
C GLN A 171 7.23 2.41 25.55
N LEU A 172 7.94 1.67 24.66
CA LEU A 172 7.43 1.20 23.37
C LEU A 172 7.20 -0.30 23.37
N VAL A 173 6.03 -0.72 22.91
CA VAL A 173 5.69 -2.12 22.60
C VAL A 173 5.49 -2.28 21.10
N PRO A 174 5.88 -3.42 20.48
CA PRO A 174 5.62 -3.66 19.07
C PRO A 174 4.12 -3.65 18.76
N ALA A 175 3.72 -2.99 17.69
CA ALA A 175 2.37 -2.96 17.17
C ALA A 175 2.25 -3.75 15.86
N ARG A 176 1.04 -3.79 15.29
CA ARG A 176 0.80 -4.48 14.01
C ARG A 176 1.45 -3.70 12.87
N ALA A 177 2.06 -4.43 11.95
CA ALA A 177 2.56 -3.84 10.71
C ALA A 177 1.43 -3.72 9.66
N GLY A 178 1.56 -2.72 8.79
CA GLY A 178 0.77 -2.60 7.58
C GLY A 178 1.64 -2.81 6.34
N VAL A 179 1.06 -3.26 5.24
CA VAL A 179 1.76 -3.31 3.94
C VAL A 179 1.10 -2.34 2.98
N ARG A 180 1.91 -1.44 2.43
CA ARG A 180 1.49 -0.45 1.44
C ARG A 180 1.68 -1.01 0.04
N ALA A 181 0.64 -0.93 -0.79
CA ALA A 181 0.72 -1.18 -2.22
C ALA A 181 1.31 0.06 -2.90
N MET A 182 2.59 0.03 -3.22
CA MET A 182 3.26 1.16 -3.89
C MET A 182 3.37 0.87 -5.38
N ALA A 183 2.69 1.66 -6.20
CA ALA A 183 2.83 1.57 -7.64
C ALA A 183 4.15 2.24 -8.08
N ILE A 184 5.00 1.50 -8.78
CA ILE A 184 6.28 1.97 -9.30
C ILE A 184 6.24 1.89 -10.83
N ALA A 185 6.52 3.00 -11.50
CA ALA A 185 6.60 3.09 -12.95
C ALA A 185 7.94 2.51 -13.47
N PRO A 186 8.05 2.15 -14.77
CA PRO A 186 9.26 1.57 -15.35
C PRO A 186 10.50 2.47 -15.31
N ASP A 187 10.31 3.76 -15.18
CA ASP A 187 11.38 4.75 -15.01
C ASP A 187 11.91 4.85 -13.59
N GLY A 188 11.21 4.22 -12.61
CA GLY A 188 11.53 4.23 -11.19
C GLY A 188 10.81 5.32 -10.41
N ALA A 189 9.90 6.07 -11.03
CA ALA A 189 9.03 6.99 -10.32
C ALA A 189 8.00 6.22 -9.49
N MET A 190 7.75 6.71 -8.29
CA MET A 190 6.61 6.24 -7.49
C MET A 190 5.36 7.00 -7.95
N VAL A 191 4.28 6.25 -8.18
CA VAL A 191 3.01 6.82 -8.61
C VAL A 191 2.27 7.28 -7.36
N ASP A 192 2.15 8.58 -7.18
CA ASP A 192 1.56 9.24 -6.01
C ASP A 192 0.11 9.68 -6.22
N ASP A 193 -0.47 9.40 -7.41
CA ASP A 193 -1.84 9.74 -7.76
C ASP A 193 -2.72 8.49 -7.95
N PHE A 194 -4.02 8.70 -8.00
CA PHE A 194 -5.00 7.65 -8.28
C PHE A 194 -4.88 7.17 -9.73
N VAL A 195 -4.77 5.85 -9.90
CA VAL A 195 -4.76 5.22 -11.23
C VAL A 195 -6.00 4.35 -11.36
N ILE A 196 -6.97 4.84 -12.12
CA ILE A 196 -8.24 4.16 -12.39
C ILE A 196 -8.35 3.97 -13.90
N GLN A 197 -8.29 2.73 -14.36
CA GLN A 197 -8.29 2.37 -15.78
C GLN A 197 -9.57 1.64 -16.16
N PRO A 198 -10.45 2.27 -16.93
CA PRO A 198 -11.63 1.62 -17.50
C PRO A 198 -11.27 0.81 -18.76
N LYS A 199 -11.93 -0.34 -18.94
CA LYS A 199 -11.90 -1.14 -20.16
C LYS A 199 -13.26 -1.78 -20.37
N GLY A 200 -14.00 -1.33 -21.39
CA GLY A 200 -15.36 -1.79 -21.61
C GLY A 200 -16.23 -1.60 -20.37
N ARG A 201 -16.77 -2.69 -19.83
CA ARG A 201 -17.61 -2.69 -18.62
C ARG A 201 -16.84 -3.00 -17.34
N ILE A 202 -15.50 -2.95 -17.41
CA ILE A 202 -14.61 -3.17 -16.27
C ILE A 202 -13.92 -1.87 -15.90
N VAL A 203 -13.85 -1.56 -14.62
CA VAL A 203 -13.04 -0.46 -14.09
C VAL A 203 -12.01 -1.03 -13.11
N ASN A 204 -10.74 -0.85 -13.42
CA ASN A 204 -9.64 -1.29 -12.56
C ASN A 204 -9.09 -0.13 -11.73
N VAL A 205 -9.15 -0.23 -10.41
CA VAL A 205 -8.48 0.68 -9.48
C VAL A 205 -7.09 0.11 -9.19
N LEU A 206 -6.09 0.62 -9.91
CA LEU A 206 -4.70 0.11 -9.85
C LEU A 206 -3.91 0.72 -8.71
N ASN A 207 -4.12 1.99 -8.44
CA ASN A 207 -3.45 2.71 -7.36
C ASN A 207 -4.41 3.66 -6.66
N ALA A 208 -4.46 3.56 -5.34
CA ALA A 208 -5.24 4.46 -4.49
C ALA A 208 -4.38 4.81 -3.26
N PRO A 209 -3.44 5.78 -3.40
CA PRO A 209 -2.55 6.15 -2.31
C PRO A 209 -3.29 6.86 -1.17
N SER A 210 -2.64 6.95 -0.01
CA SER A 210 -3.15 7.76 1.11
C SER A 210 -3.39 9.21 0.65
N PRO A 211 -4.51 9.82 1.00
CA PRO A 211 -5.52 9.47 2.01
C PRO A 211 -6.75 8.69 1.47
N ALA A 212 -6.56 7.56 0.82
CA ALA A 212 -7.64 6.80 0.16
C ALA A 212 -8.81 6.47 1.09
N ALA A 213 -8.55 6.06 2.33
CA ALA A 213 -9.62 5.69 3.28
C ALA A 213 -10.52 6.88 3.62
N THR A 214 -9.95 8.05 3.93
CA THR A 214 -10.70 9.26 4.24
C THR A 214 -11.41 9.87 3.03
N SER A 215 -10.89 9.62 1.83
CA SER A 215 -11.45 10.09 0.55
C SER A 215 -12.31 9.02 -0.14
N SER A 216 -12.60 7.89 0.52
CA SER A 216 -13.20 6.71 -0.12
C SER A 216 -14.53 6.98 -0.81
N LEU A 217 -15.40 7.83 -0.25
CA LEU A 217 -16.68 8.19 -0.87
C LEU A 217 -16.49 8.95 -2.19
N ASN A 218 -15.54 9.88 -2.25
CA ASN A 218 -15.23 10.62 -3.47
C ASN A 218 -14.55 9.72 -4.51
N ILE A 219 -13.67 8.83 -4.08
CA ILE A 219 -13.04 7.84 -4.96
C ILE A 219 -14.10 6.89 -5.53
N GLY A 220 -15.01 6.41 -4.69
CA GLY A 220 -16.12 5.55 -5.12
C GLY A 220 -17.00 6.25 -6.15
N LYS A 221 -17.34 7.54 -5.92
CA LYS A 221 -18.07 8.35 -6.91
C LYS A 221 -17.32 8.44 -8.24
N LEU A 222 -16.02 8.75 -8.21
CA LEU A 222 -15.19 8.83 -9.41
C LEU A 222 -15.15 7.50 -10.18
N VAL A 223 -15.07 6.38 -9.49
CA VAL A 223 -15.09 5.04 -10.10
C VAL A 223 -16.43 4.79 -10.80
N VAL A 224 -17.54 5.10 -10.12
CA VAL A 224 -18.91 4.95 -10.71
C VAL A 224 -19.12 5.88 -11.90
N ASP A 225 -18.66 7.13 -11.82
CA ASP A 225 -18.76 8.08 -12.92
C ASP A 225 -18.00 7.56 -14.16
N LYS A 226 -16.79 7.01 -13.97
CA LYS A 226 -16.01 6.37 -15.06
C LYS A 226 -16.73 5.16 -15.66
N LEU A 227 -17.37 4.35 -14.83
CA LEU A 227 -18.14 3.21 -15.31
C LEU A 227 -19.35 3.65 -16.17
N ALA A 228 -20.11 4.66 -15.71
CA ALA A 228 -21.24 5.24 -16.42
C ALA A 228 -20.83 5.92 -17.75
N GLU A 229 -19.63 6.49 -17.83
CA GLU A 229 -19.07 7.02 -19.08
C GLU A 229 -18.79 5.94 -20.12
N GLN A 230 -18.33 4.77 -19.67
CA GLN A 230 -18.09 3.63 -20.56
C GLN A 230 -19.41 3.06 -21.10
N ASP A 231 -20.44 2.95 -20.26
CA ASP A 231 -21.74 2.46 -20.65
C ASP A 231 -22.35 3.31 -21.75
N ARG A 232 -22.28 4.65 -21.60
CA ARG A 232 -22.76 5.61 -22.62
C ARG A 232 -22.02 5.55 -23.97
N LYS A 233 -20.74 5.09 -23.96
CA LYS A 233 -19.96 4.93 -25.20
C LYS A 233 -20.22 3.60 -25.89
N SER A 234 -20.80 2.65 -25.18
CA SER A 234 -21.12 1.30 -25.68
C SER A 234 -22.53 1.18 -26.27
N THR A 235 -23.37 2.22 -26.08
CA THR A 235 -24.72 2.35 -26.62
C THR A 235 -24.69 3.22 -27.86
#